data_4d147f16425041c6ebe02b075341b769
#
_entry.id   4d147f16425041c6ebe02b075341b769
#
_cell.length_a   1.000
_cell.length_b   1.000
_cell.length_c   1.000
_cell.angle_alpha   90.00
_cell.angle_beta   90.00
_cell.angle_gamma   90.00
#
_symmetry.space_group_name_H-M   'P 1'
#
loop_
_entity.id
_entity.type
_entity.pdbx_description
1 polymer ?
#
loop_
_entity_poly.entity_id
_entity_poly.type
_entity_poly.pdbx_seq_one_letter_code
_entity_poly.pdbx_strand_id
1 'polypeptide(L)'
;SQKKYVFKYAGRNSRLDDIQAAVLDVKLKYLVEDNQHRKEVAHLYYEGIKNPIVTLPDLLPDEQNAYHLFPILVGEGKRDALHDYLEQKGVGTVIHYPIAPHKQECYAKEAWNVPQLSLPITERLADEELSLPIGPTITRDEINDVIRLINIFR
;
A
#
# COMPACT_ATOMS: atom_id res chain seq x y z
N SER A 1 19.32 5.33 0.40
CA SER A 1 19.29 3.85 0.39
C SER A 1 19.43 3.38 -1.05
N GLN A 2 20.19 2.33 -1.31
CA GLN A 2 20.34 1.74 -2.67
C GLN A 2 19.11 0.89 -3.05
N LYS A 3 18.31 0.48 -2.07
CA LYS A 3 17.06 -0.26 -2.25
C LYS A 3 15.94 0.47 -1.52
N LYS A 4 14.81 0.68 -2.19
CA LYS A 4 13.62 1.33 -1.62
C LYS A 4 13.18 0.62 -0.34
N TYR A 5 12.83 1.38 0.70
CA TYR A 5 12.36 0.90 2.01
C TYR A 5 13.37 0.09 2.85
N VAL A 6 14.66 0.08 2.49
CA VAL A 6 15.73 -0.49 3.31
C VAL A 6 16.59 0.64 3.87
N PHE A 7 16.63 0.83 5.16
CA PHE A 7 17.27 1.96 5.81
C PHE A 7 18.44 1.51 6.69
N LYS A 8 19.65 1.88 6.27
CA LYS A 8 20.88 1.62 7.04
C LYS A 8 21.12 2.64 8.14
N TYR A 9 20.58 3.85 7.98
CA TYR A 9 20.80 4.96 8.90
C TYR A 9 19.47 5.63 9.23
N ALA A 10 19.30 6.02 10.50
CA ALA A 10 18.21 6.89 10.91
C ALA A 10 18.41 8.29 10.32
N GLY A 11 17.36 8.84 9.74
CA GLY A 11 17.38 10.15 9.11
C GLY A 11 16.22 11.02 9.60
N ARG A 12 16.12 12.22 9.04
CA ARG A 12 14.98 13.12 9.25
C ARG A 12 14.06 13.06 8.04
N ASN A 13 12.76 13.10 8.30
CA ASN A 13 11.77 13.38 7.25
C ASN A 13 11.63 14.90 7.12
N SER A 14 11.97 15.43 5.94
CA SER A 14 11.80 16.84 5.62
C SER A 14 11.05 16.92 4.29
N ARG A 15 9.95 17.64 4.30
CA ARG A 15 9.03 17.73 3.17
C ARG A 15 8.50 19.15 3.03
N LEU A 16 7.81 19.38 1.92
CA LEU A 16 7.13 20.63 1.61
C LEU A 16 8.11 21.77 1.36
N ASP A 17 8.96 21.60 0.35
CA ASP A 17 9.67 22.74 -0.26
C ASP A 17 8.71 23.58 -1.12
N ASP A 18 9.19 24.75 -1.56
CA ASP A 18 8.37 25.71 -2.32
C ASP A 18 7.80 25.12 -3.62
N ILE A 19 8.56 24.26 -4.29
CA ILE A 19 8.11 23.59 -5.52
C ILE A 19 6.99 22.60 -5.20
N GLN A 20 7.14 21.81 -4.14
CA GLN A 20 6.11 20.89 -3.68
C GLN A 20 4.85 21.64 -3.24
N ALA A 21 4.99 22.76 -2.54
CA ALA A 21 3.88 23.61 -2.12
C ALA A 21 3.11 24.16 -3.33
N ALA A 22 3.80 24.65 -4.35
CA ALA A 22 3.17 25.16 -5.58
C ALA A 22 2.39 24.07 -6.33
N VAL A 23 2.91 22.84 -6.43
CA VAL A 23 2.21 21.71 -7.02
C VAL A 23 0.97 21.34 -6.20
N LEU A 24 1.08 21.31 -4.88
CA LEU A 24 -0.03 20.99 -3.98
C LEU A 24 -1.15 22.04 -4.04
N ASP A 25 -0.82 23.33 -4.17
CA ASP A 25 -1.81 24.40 -4.33
C ASP A 25 -2.70 24.18 -5.56
N VAL A 26 -2.10 23.76 -6.67
CA VAL A 26 -2.86 23.40 -7.88
C VAL A 26 -3.73 22.18 -7.65
N LYS A 27 -3.18 21.12 -7.04
CA LYS A 27 -3.90 19.84 -6.81
C LYS A 27 -5.02 19.96 -5.77
N LEU A 28 -4.89 20.87 -4.82
CA LEU A 28 -5.90 21.08 -3.78
C LEU A 28 -7.28 21.42 -4.35
N LYS A 29 -7.33 22.10 -5.50
CA LYS A 29 -8.58 22.47 -6.18
C LYS A 29 -9.39 21.25 -6.65
N TYR A 30 -8.74 20.12 -6.88
CA TYR A 30 -9.33 18.87 -7.36
C TYR A 30 -9.47 17.81 -6.27
N LEU A 31 -9.03 18.10 -5.04
CA LEU A 31 -8.93 17.10 -3.99
C LEU A 31 -10.26 16.40 -3.66
N VAL A 32 -11.36 17.13 -3.68
CA VAL A 32 -12.70 16.58 -3.37
C VAL A 32 -13.13 15.59 -4.44
N GLU A 33 -12.95 15.94 -5.72
CA GLU A 33 -13.26 15.09 -6.85
C GLU A 33 -12.35 13.85 -6.90
N ASP A 34 -11.05 14.05 -6.72
CA ASP A 34 -10.06 12.97 -6.66
C ASP A 34 -10.37 11.97 -5.52
N ASN A 35 -10.79 12.46 -4.34
CA ASN A 35 -11.17 11.60 -3.23
C ASN A 35 -12.48 10.86 -3.49
N GLN A 36 -13.46 11.50 -4.15
CA GLN A 36 -14.68 10.83 -4.53
C GLN A 36 -14.42 9.67 -5.50
N HIS A 37 -13.57 9.89 -6.50
CA HIS A 37 -13.16 8.83 -7.42
C HIS A 37 -12.44 7.67 -6.68
N ARG A 38 -11.53 7.97 -5.74
CA ARG A 38 -10.87 6.93 -4.93
C ARG A 38 -11.85 6.09 -4.12
N LYS A 39 -12.91 6.70 -3.57
CA LYS A 39 -13.98 5.98 -2.87
C LYS A 39 -14.70 5.01 -3.80
N GLU A 40 -15.05 5.45 -5.01
CA GLU A 40 -15.70 4.61 -6.03
C GLU A 40 -14.80 3.41 -6.41
N VAL A 41 -13.50 3.64 -6.61
CA VAL A 41 -12.52 2.58 -6.85
C VAL A 41 -12.47 1.59 -5.68
N ALA A 42 -12.40 2.09 -4.45
CA ALA A 42 -12.36 1.25 -3.26
C ALA A 42 -13.62 0.38 -3.14
N HIS A 43 -14.80 0.94 -3.37
CA HIS A 43 -16.06 0.18 -3.37
C HIS A 43 -16.07 -0.94 -4.41
N LEU A 44 -15.55 -0.70 -5.63
CA LEU A 44 -15.42 -1.74 -6.64
C LEU A 44 -14.52 -2.89 -6.18
N TYR A 45 -13.41 -2.60 -5.47
CA TYR A 45 -12.55 -3.62 -4.88
C TYR A 45 -13.28 -4.42 -3.79
N TYR A 46 -14.01 -3.76 -2.89
CA TYR A 46 -14.79 -4.46 -1.85
C TYR A 46 -15.85 -5.38 -2.44
N GLU A 47 -16.53 -4.94 -3.50
CA GLU A 47 -17.56 -5.72 -4.16
C GLU A 47 -17.00 -6.84 -5.03
N GLY A 48 -15.87 -6.60 -5.70
CA GLY A 48 -15.37 -7.45 -6.76
C GLY A 48 -14.35 -8.51 -6.34
N ILE A 49 -13.50 -8.25 -5.35
CA ILE A 49 -12.47 -9.19 -4.92
C ILE A 49 -13.10 -10.30 -4.07
N LYS A 50 -12.94 -11.56 -4.52
CA LYS A 50 -13.53 -12.76 -3.89
C LYS A 50 -12.51 -13.89 -3.68
N ASN A 51 -11.23 -13.65 -3.97
CA ASN A 51 -10.19 -14.65 -3.76
C ASN A 51 -10.03 -14.97 -2.26
N PRO A 52 -10.16 -16.23 -1.83
CA PRO A 52 -10.17 -16.60 -0.41
C PRO A 52 -8.84 -16.36 0.32
N ILE A 53 -7.72 -16.25 -0.42
CA ILE A 53 -6.42 -15.94 0.19
C ILE A 53 -6.23 -14.44 0.45
N VAL A 54 -7.16 -13.61 -0.03
CA VAL A 54 -7.09 -12.14 0.10
C VAL A 54 -8.04 -11.69 1.19
N THR A 55 -7.52 -10.98 2.17
CA THR A 55 -8.31 -10.28 3.18
C THR A 55 -8.31 -8.78 2.85
N LEU A 56 -9.51 -8.23 2.68
CA LEU A 56 -9.70 -6.79 2.46
C LEU A 56 -9.65 -6.05 3.80
N PRO A 57 -9.25 -4.76 3.82
CA PRO A 57 -9.34 -3.94 5.02
C PRO A 57 -10.80 -3.77 5.47
N ASP A 58 -11.01 -3.42 6.74
CA ASP A 58 -12.36 -3.11 7.24
C ASP A 58 -12.96 -1.93 6.45
N LEU A 59 -14.21 -2.08 6.04
CA LEU A 59 -14.94 -1.01 5.38
C LEU A 59 -15.33 0.06 6.42
N LEU A 60 -14.70 1.20 6.35
CA LEU A 60 -15.02 2.37 7.18
C LEU A 60 -16.04 3.26 6.47
N PRO A 61 -16.81 4.09 7.22
CA PRO A 61 -17.63 5.13 6.63
C PRO A 61 -16.80 6.05 5.71
N ASP A 62 -17.35 6.43 4.59
CA ASP A 62 -16.66 7.22 3.55
C ASP A 62 -16.09 8.55 4.06
N GLU A 63 -16.72 9.14 5.08
CA GLU A 63 -16.26 10.38 5.73
C GLU A 63 -14.94 10.19 6.49
N GLN A 64 -14.61 8.96 6.87
CA GLN A 64 -13.43 8.62 7.67
C GLN A 64 -12.25 8.14 6.82
N ASN A 65 -12.45 7.87 5.51
CA ASN A 65 -11.41 7.31 4.67
C ASN A 65 -11.29 8.05 3.33
N ALA A 66 -10.09 8.55 3.04
CA ALA A 66 -9.77 9.15 1.74
C ALA A 66 -9.20 8.13 0.74
N TYR A 67 -9.03 6.88 1.15
CA TYR A 67 -8.45 5.80 0.34
C TYR A 67 -7.16 6.21 -0.39
N HIS A 68 -6.25 6.83 0.36
CA HIS A 68 -4.93 7.18 -0.17
C HIS A 68 -4.15 5.95 -0.67
N LEU A 69 -4.30 4.83 0.04
CA LEU A 69 -3.84 3.49 -0.31
C LEU A 69 -5.01 2.51 -0.20
N PHE A 70 -4.92 1.39 -0.91
CA PHE A 70 -5.82 0.26 -0.74
C PHE A 70 -5.00 -1.00 -0.42
N PRO A 71 -4.59 -1.18 0.85
CA PRO A 71 -3.82 -2.34 1.28
C PRO A 71 -4.73 -3.55 1.43
N ILE A 72 -4.31 -4.69 0.87
CA ILE A 72 -4.90 -6.00 1.12
C ILE A 72 -3.89 -6.86 1.87
N LEU A 73 -4.37 -7.90 2.57
CA LEU A 73 -3.49 -8.93 3.13
C LEU A 73 -3.62 -10.20 2.30
N VAL A 74 -2.48 -10.76 1.92
CA VAL A 74 -2.40 -11.98 1.11
C VAL A 74 -1.87 -13.10 1.98
N GLY A 75 -2.73 -14.03 2.30
CA GLY A 75 -2.40 -15.17 3.15
C GLY A 75 -1.56 -16.24 2.46
N GLU A 76 -1.33 -17.34 3.18
CA GLU A 76 -0.62 -18.54 2.69
C GLU A 76 0.83 -18.29 2.21
N GLY A 77 1.45 -17.17 2.62
CA GLY A 77 2.78 -16.78 2.16
C GLY A 77 2.85 -16.45 0.65
N LYS A 78 1.72 -16.12 0.04
CA LYS A 78 1.60 -15.89 -1.41
C LYS A 78 1.69 -14.42 -1.83
N ARG A 79 1.98 -13.48 -0.89
CA ARG A 79 2.06 -12.05 -1.18
C ARG A 79 3.03 -11.72 -2.33
N ASP A 80 4.24 -12.23 -2.27
CA ASP A 80 5.26 -11.95 -3.30
C ASP A 80 4.88 -12.60 -4.63
N ALA A 81 4.32 -13.81 -4.60
CA ALA A 81 3.86 -14.49 -5.80
C ALA A 81 2.71 -13.75 -6.49
N LEU A 82 1.76 -13.20 -5.71
CA LEU A 82 0.68 -12.36 -6.26
C LEU A 82 1.23 -11.04 -6.81
N HIS A 83 2.16 -10.40 -6.11
CA HIS A 83 2.83 -9.19 -6.57
C HIS A 83 3.50 -9.42 -7.93
N ASP A 84 4.35 -10.44 -8.04
CA ASP A 84 5.06 -10.76 -9.28
C ASP A 84 4.09 -11.12 -10.42
N TYR A 85 3.03 -11.87 -10.11
CA TYR A 85 2.00 -12.22 -11.09
C TYR A 85 1.29 -10.97 -11.63
N LEU A 86 0.89 -10.05 -10.76
CA LEU A 86 0.23 -8.80 -11.15
C LEU A 86 1.17 -7.91 -11.99
N GLU A 87 2.44 -7.77 -11.59
CA GLU A 87 3.46 -7.03 -12.34
C GLU A 87 3.66 -7.61 -13.76
N GLN A 88 3.72 -8.94 -13.90
CA GLN A 88 3.82 -9.59 -15.22
C GLN A 88 2.59 -9.35 -16.10
N LYS A 89 1.45 -9.01 -15.51
CA LYS A 89 0.22 -8.63 -16.22
C LYS A 89 0.08 -7.13 -16.44
N GLY A 90 1.11 -6.34 -16.09
CA GLY A 90 1.11 -4.88 -16.23
C GLY A 90 0.37 -4.14 -15.12
N VAL A 91 0.04 -4.80 -14.01
CA VAL A 91 -0.59 -4.18 -12.85
C VAL A 91 0.48 -3.85 -11.81
N GLY A 92 0.80 -2.57 -11.64
CA GLY A 92 1.74 -2.11 -10.61
C GLY A 92 1.15 -2.19 -9.21
N THR A 93 1.82 -2.87 -8.29
CA THR A 93 1.48 -2.95 -6.88
C THR A 93 2.66 -2.50 -6.01
N VAL A 94 2.41 -2.15 -4.76
CA VAL A 94 3.47 -1.67 -3.85
C VAL A 94 3.31 -2.34 -2.49
N ILE A 95 4.43 -2.71 -1.87
CA ILE A 95 4.45 -3.28 -0.52
C ILE A 95 4.76 -2.15 0.48
N HIS A 96 3.85 -1.87 1.41
CA HIS A 96 3.99 -0.82 2.44
C HIS A 96 3.90 -1.40 3.86
N TYR A 97 5.01 -1.94 4.44
CA TYR A 97 6.42 -1.92 3.99
C TYR A 97 7.02 -3.32 4.13
N PRO A 98 7.98 -3.73 3.28
CA PRO A 98 8.50 -5.10 3.24
C PRO A 98 9.36 -5.48 4.46
N ILE A 99 9.76 -4.51 5.26
CA ILE A 99 10.52 -4.71 6.50
C ILE A 99 9.81 -3.95 7.61
N ALA A 100 9.39 -4.67 8.65
CA ALA A 100 8.81 -4.07 9.83
C ALA A 100 9.75 -3.01 10.44
N PRO A 101 9.25 -1.83 10.89
CA PRO A 101 10.09 -0.72 11.34
C PRO A 101 11.15 -1.10 12.39
N HIS A 102 10.77 -1.92 13.36
CA HIS A 102 11.68 -2.37 14.43
C HIS A 102 12.76 -3.37 13.96
N LYS A 103 12.59 -3.95 12.75
CA LYS A 103 13.58 -4.84 12.11
C LYS A 103 14.47 -4.12 11.10
N GLN A 104 14.31 -2.82 10.91
CA GLN A 104 15.20 -2.05 10.03
C GLN A 104 16.63 -2.02 10.58
N GLU A 105 17.61 -2.13 9.68
CA GLU A 105 19.05 -2.13 10.05
C GLU A 105 19.45 -0.89 10.85
N CYS A 106 18.84 0.27 10.58
CA CYS A 106 19.10 1.51 11.30
C CYS A 106 18.68 1.47 12.78
N TYR A 107 17.89 0.49 13.20
CA TYR A 107 17.48 0.27 14.59
C TYR A 107 18.09 -1.01 15.17
N ALA A 108 19.10 -1.60 14.52
CA ALA A 108 19.82 -2.74 15.08
C ALA A 108 20.38 -2.40 16.46
N LYS A 109 20.48 -3.41 17.32
CA LYS A 109 20.89 -3.26 18.72
C LYS A 109 22.20 -2.49 18.89
N GLU A 110 23.15 -2.72 17.98
CA GLU A 110 24.46 -2.07 17.97
C GLU A 110 24.38 -0.57 17.75
N ALA A 111 23.38 -0.11 16.97
CA ALA A 111 23.21 1.30 16.63
C ALA A 111 22.53 2.12 17.74
N TRP A 112 21.59 1.52 18.48
CA TRP A 112 20.70 2.25 19.38
C TRP A 112 20.57 1.63 20.77
N ASN A 113 21.20 0.48 21.02
CA ASN A 113 21.04 -0.30 22.25
C ASN A 113 19.57 -0.58 22.61
N VAL A 114 18.72 -0.73 21.59
CA VAL A 114 17.29 -1.03 21.77
C VAL A 114 17.13 -2.54 21.90
N PRO A 115 16.33 -3.04 22.87
CA PRO A 115 16.01 -4.46 22.95
C PRO A 115 15.38 -4.94 21.64
N GLN A 116 15.71 -6.15 21.20
CA GLN A 116 14.97 -6.77 20.09
C GLN A 116 13.51 -6.95 20.52
N LEU A 117 12.60 -6.25 19.84
CA LEU A 117 11.18 -6.34 20.06
C LEU A 117 10.59 -7.46 19.20
N SER A 118 9.65 -8.20 19.76
CA SER A 118 8.76 -9.08 18.99
C SER A 118 7.41 -8.40 18.88
N LEU A 119 7.04 -8.03 17.66
CA LEU A 119 5.78 -7.38 17.34
C LEU A 119 5.03 -8.22 16.28
N PRO A 120 4.41 -9.34 16.70
CA PRO A 120 3.91 -10.36 15.76
C PRO A 120 2.87 -9.83 14.77
N ILE A 121 2.01 -8.89 15.19
CA ILE A 121 1.04 -8.26 14.29
C ILE A 121 1.74 -7.43 13.22
N THR A 122 2.68 -6.57 13.62
CA THR A 122 3.44 -5.71 12.69
C THR A 122 4.27 -6.56 11.72
N GLU A 123 4.87 -7.63 12.21
CA GLU A 123 5.67 -8.55 11.42
C GLU A 123 4.81 -9.28 10.39
N ARG A 124 3.65 -9.81 10.80
CA ARG A 124 2.69 -10.42 9.89
C ARG A 124 2.20 -9.44 8.82
N LEU A 125 1.87 -8.21 9.21
CA LEU A 125 1.44 -7.20 8.23
C LEU A 125 2.54 -6.86 7.21
N ALA A 126 3.81 -6.84 7.61
CA ALA A 126 4.92 -6.63 6.69
C ALA A 126 5.10 -7.81 5.70
N ASP A 127 4.74 -9.03 6.11
CA ASP A 127 4.83 -10.23 5.29
C ASP A 127 3.63 -10.39 4.34
N GLU A 128 2.43 -9.94 4.73
CA GLU A 128 1.18 -10.20 4.01
C GLU A 128 0.65 -8.99 3.21
N GLU A 129 1.05 -7.75 3.55
CA GLU A 129 0.49 -6.55 2.93
C GLU A 129 0.91 -6.39 1.47
N LEU A 130 -0.08 -6.05 0.62
CA LEU A 130 0.09 -5.62 -0.76
C LEU A 130 -0.90 -4.50 -1.08
N SER A 131 -0.40 -3.34 -1.44
CA SER A 131 -1.23 -2.20 -1.84
C SER A 131 -1.60 -2.28 -3.32
N LEU A 132 -2.90 -2.29 -3.60
CA LEU A 132 -3.45 -2.28 -4.96
C LEU A 132 -3.41 -0.88 -5.57
N PRO A 133 -3.41 -0.77 -6.92
CA PRO A 133 -3.46 0.51 -7.58
C PRO A 133 -4.75 1.26 -7.24
N ILE A 134 -4.60 2.48 -6.77
CA ILE A 134 -5.70 3.40 -6.46
C ILE A 134 -5.23 4.83 -6.72
N GLY A 135 -6.03 5.60 -7.45
CA GLY A 135 -5.66 6.96 -7.81
C GLY A 135 -6.73 7.65 -8.63
N PRO A 136 -6.59 8.97 -8.84
CA PRO A 136 -7.62 9.76 -9.51
C PRO A 136 -7.72 9.50 -11.04
N THR A 137 -6.77 8.75 -11.60
CA THR A 137 -6.70 8.53 -13.06
C THR A 137 -6.99 7.10 -13.49
N ILE A 138 -7.14 6.17 -12.53
CA ILE A 138 -7.43 4.77 -12.86
C ILE A 138 -8.85 4.63 -13.39
N THR A 139 -9.00 3.94 -14.49
CA THR A 139 -10.30 3.73 -15.14
C THR A 139 -11.03 2.52 -14.54
N ARG A 140 -12.36 2.48 -14.76
CA ARG A 140 -13.19 1.35 -14.33
C ARG A 140 -12.78 0.03 -14.98
N ASP A 141 -12.35 0.06 -16.23
CA ASP A 141 -11.92 -1.14 -16.95
C ASP A 141 -10.60 -1.69 -16.37
N GLU A 142 -9.65 -0.81 -16.06
CA GLU A 142 -8.41 -1.20 -15.37
C GLU A 142 -8.69 -1.83 -13.99
N ILE A 143 -9.65 -1.26 -13.23
CA ILE A 143 -10.04 -1.82 -11.94
C ILE A 143 -10.65 -3.21 -12.10
N ASN A 144 -11.55 -3.39 -13.07
CA ASN A 144 -12.17 -4.68 -13.36
C ASN A 144 -11.13 -5.72 -13.77
N ASP A 145 -10.10 -5.34 -14.52
CA ASP A 145 -8.99 -6.22 -14.87
C ASP A 145 -8.16 -6.61 -13.64
N VAL A 146 -7.86 -5.67 -12.72
CA VAL A 146 -7.18 -5.97 -11.46
C VAL A 146 -7.99 -6.98 -10.64
N ILE A 147 -9.29 -6.74 -10.47
CA ILE A 147 -10.20 -7.63 -9.74
C ILE A 147 -10.21 -9.04 -10.36
N ARG A 148 -10.35 -9.12 -11.68
CA ARG A 148 -10.34 -10.37 -12.42
C ARG A 148 -9.03 -11.14 -12.21
N LEU A 149 -7.90 -10.47 -12.34
CA LEU A 149 -6.57 -11.08 -12.16
C LEU A 149 -6.37 -11.61 -10.74
N ILE A 150 -6.78 -10.84 -9.72
CA ILE A 150 -6.71 -11.31 -8.33
C ILE A 150 -7.60 -12.54 -8.12
N ASN A 151 -8.82 -12.55 -8.65
CA ASN A 151 -9.78 -13.64 -8.45
C ASN A 151 -9.38 -14.95 -9.11
N ILE A 152 -8.60 -14.91 -10.19
CA ILE A 152 -8.11 -16.14 -10.87
C ILE A 152 -6.74 -16.62 -10.38
N PHE A 153 -6.04 -15.82 -9.58
CA PHE A 153 -4.75 -16.22 -8.99
C PHE A 153 -4.93 -17.38 -7.99
N ARG A 154 -3.99 -18.35 -7.99
CA ARG A 154 -4.05 -19.58 -7.19
C ARG A 154 -2.75 -19.83 -6.43
#